data_a7c43c84eef52280f03b8d058ccc5423
#
_entry.id   a7c43c84eef52280f03b8d058ccc5423
#
_cell.length_a   1.000
_cell.length_b   1.000
_cell.length_c   1.000
_cell.angle_alpha   90.00
_cell.angle_beta   90.00
_cell.angle_gamma   90.00
#
_symmetry.space_group_name_H-M   'P 1'
#
loop_
_entity.id
_entity.type
_entity.pdbx_description
1 polymer ?
#
loop_
_entity_poly.entity_id
_entity_poly.type
_entity_poly.pdbx_seq_one_letter_code
_entity_poly.pdbx_strand_id
1 'polypeptide(L)'
;LAQDNLPKCLRASLVAYREMFERLPGEYPYTKEEALAIVQKKIPDFTMEDLEKLRTPEVWVDTADEERKYEILDGIFGDLLPVKLMGIGYKGFSPWDTLSMWRGVEPIYIDLVDDPELLHAFMRKYTDIQKAVLAKEEELGLFSGHTPYLHCTAGLVDDLPGDVEDGKVTRKNLWGRGTAQMFASVSPAMHDEFEIAYLKPIYERFGLVNYGCCEPLHHKIDIIRKIKNVRAISVSPWAKVDAAAEAMGSDYVMARKPNPSYVAFQDMDGEGIRKEIRRTLDACRRNDTPVVFVLKDITTVKNQPRRLDMWHGIVKEEIDGF
;
A
#
# COMPACT_ATOMS: atom_id res chain seq x y z
N LEU A 1 -8.65 15.98 -5.94
CA LEU A 1 -9.36 15.27 -7.02
C LEU A 1 -10.77 15.84 -7.07
N ALA A 2 -11.14 16.48 -8.19
CA ALA A 2 -12.49 16.97 -8.38
C ALA A 2 -13.45 15.78 -8.24
N GLN A 3 -14.34 15.83 -7.26
CA GLN A 3 -15.29 14.74 -6.95
C GLN A 3 -16.15 14.37 -8.16
N ASP A 4 -16.27 15.26 -9.14
CA ASP A 4 -17.12 15.09 -10.32
C ASP A 4 -16.59 14.14 -11.38
N ASN A 5 -15.30 13.81 -11.37
CA ASN A 5 -14.66 12.93 -12.35
C ASN A 5 -14.38 11.51 -11.81
N LEU A 6 -14.72 11.23 -10.56
CA LEU A 6 -14.60 9.89 -10.01
C LEU A 6 -15.81 9.05 -10.45
N PRO A 7 -15.62 7.76 -10.81
CA PRO A 7 -16.73 6.82 -10.95
C PRO A 7 -17.63 6.88 -9.70
N LYS A 8 -18.95 6.76 -9.87
CA LYS A 8 -19.91 6.87 -8.74
C LYS A 8 -19.57 5.97 -7.56
N CYS A 9 -19.02 4.77 -7.83
CA CYS A 9 -18.58 3.84 -6.79
C CYS A 9 -17.39 4.37 -5.97
N LEU A 10 -16.41 5.07 -6.58
CA LEU A 10 -15.30 5.68 -5.87
C LEU A 10 -15.74 6.89 -5.03
N ARG A 11 -16.69 7.68 -5.53
CA ARG A 11 -17.30 8.76 -4.74
C ARG A 11 -17.98 8.21 -3.49
N ALA A 12 -18.70 7.11 -3.63
CA ALA A 12 -19.41 6.50 -2.51
C ALA A 12 -18.46 5.83 -1.50
N SER A 13 -17.36 5.21 -1.96
CA SER A 13 -16.32 4.71 -1.05
C SER A 13 -15.68 5.83 -0.26
N LEU A 14 -15.44 7.00 -0.85
CA LEU A 14 -14.93 8.18 -0.14
C LEU A 14 -15.96 8.76 0.85
N VAL A 15 -17.25 8.72 0.51
CA VAL A 15 -18.34 9.14 1.41
C VAL A 15 -18.47 8.14 2.56
N ALA A 16 -18.49 6.84 2.31
CA ALA A 16 -18.53 5.80 3.33
C ALA A 16 -17.28 5.83 4.24
N TYR A 17 -16.10 6.13 3.67
CA TYR A 17 -14.87 6.34 4.45
C TYR A 17 -14.97 7.58 5.34
N ARG A 18 -15.58 8.66 4.87
CA ARG A 18 -15.86 9.86 5.67
C ARG A 18 -16.88 9.59 6.78
N GLU A 19 -17.93 8.82 6.50
CA GLU A 19 -18.92 8.43 7.51
C GLU A 19 -18.35 7.50 8.58
N MET A 20 -17.39 6.62 8.23
CA MET A 20 -16.63 5.84 9.22
C MET A 20 -15.82 6.70 10.18
N PHE A 21 -15.37 7.87 9.75
CA PHE A 21 -14.69 8.86 10.59
C PHE A 21 -15.67 9.89 11.22
N GLU A 22 -16.95 9.56 11.28
CA GLU A 22 -18.06 10.25 11.93
C GLU A 22 -17.71 11.55 12.64
N ARG A 23 -17.51 12.69 12.03
CA ARG A 23 -17.53 13.96 12.79
C ARG A 23 -16.92 15.15 12.07
N LEU A 24 -16.85 15.12 10.76
CA LEU A 24 -16.58 16.38 10.07
C LEU A 24 -17.93 17.05 9.73
N PRO A 25 -18.20 18.27 10.22
CA PRO A 25 -19.42 18.97 9.83
C PRO A 25 -19.36 19.32 8.35
N GLY A 26 -20.33 18.87 7.57
CA GLY A 26 -20.49 19.18 6.16
C GLY A 26 -21.78 18.59 5.61
N GLU A 27 -22.41 19.27 4.68
CA GLU A 27 -23.54 18.71 3.92
C GLU A 27 -22.98 17.70 2.90
N TYR A 28 -23.46 16.47 2.98
CA TYR A 28 -23.12 15.41 2.02
C TYR A 28 -24.20 15.34 0.93
N PRO A 29 -23.81 15.21 -0.35
CA PRO A 29 -24.77 15.15 -1.44
C PRO A 29 -25.55 13.82 -1.55
N TYR A 30 -25.33 12.89 -0.61
CA TYR A 30 -25.97 11.55 -0.59
C TYR A 30 -26.40 11.17 0.82
N THR A 31 -27.53 10.47 0.93
CA THR A 31 -27.93 9.81 2.17
C THR A 31 -27.02 8.59 2.41
N LYS A 32 -27.02 8.08 3.63
CA LYS A 32 -26.28 6.85 4.00
C LYS A 32 -26.70 5.66 3.15
N GLU A 33 -28.00 5.54 2.89
CA GLU A 33 -28.59 4.47 2.06
C GLU A 33 -28.14 4.60 0.61
N GLU A 34 -28.10 5.82 0.06
CA GLU A 34 -27.59 6.07 -1.30
C GLU A 34 -26.09 5.77 -1.39
N ALA A 35 -25.30 6.17 -0.41
CA ALA A 35 -23.88 5.89 -0.36
C ALA A 35 -23.61 4.36 -0.30
N LEU A 36 -24.34 3.64 0.57
CA LEU A 36 -24.25 2.18 0.67
C LEU A 36 -24.69 1.49 -0.63
N ALA A 37 -25.80 1.94 -1.25
CA ALA A 37 -26.28 1.38 -2.52
C ALA A 37 -25.26 1.56 -3.65
N ILE A 38 -24.53 2.69 -3.66
CA ILE A 38 -23.49 2.94 -4.66
C ILE A 38 -22.25 2.07 -4.41
N VAL A 39 -21.81 1.91 -3.15
CA VAL A 39 -20.69 1.02 -2.78
C VAL A 39 -21.00 -0.44 -3.04
N GLN A 40 -22.26 -0.86 -2.84
CA GLN A 40 -22.70 -2.22 -3.08
C GLN A 40 -23.01 -2.52 -4.54
N LYS A 41 -23.20 -1.48 -5.36
CA LYS A 41 -23.48 -1.65 -6.79
C LYS A 41 -22.19 -1.94 -7.54
N LYS A 42 -21.76 -3.20 -7.49
CA LYS A 42 -20.80 -3.74 -8.44
C LYS A 42 -21.35 -3.58 -9.86
N ILE A 43 -20.46 -3.50 -10.82
CA ILE A 43 -20.79 -3.59 -12.24
C ILE A 43 -20.62 -5.09 -12.58
N PRO A 44 -21.65 -5.95 -12.40
CA PRO A 44 -21.49 -7.39 -12.53
C PRO A 44 -21.10 -7.78 -13.96
N ASP A 45 -21.55 -6.99 -14.93
CA ASP A 45 -21.28 -7.17 -16.36
C ASP A 45 -20.23 -6.16 -16.84
N PHE A 46 -19.14 -5.97 -16.08
CA PHE A 46 -18.03 -5.10 -16.47
C PHE A 46 -17.43 -5.58 -17.79
N THR A 47 -17.40 -4.72 -18.79
CA THR A 47 -17.05 -5.04 -20.17
C THR A 47 -15.94 -4.16 -20.73
N MET A 48 -15.48 -4.49 -21.94
CA MET A 48 -14.55 -3.63 -22.71
C MET A 48 -15.11 -2.21 -22.89
N GLU A 49 -16.43 -2.05 -23.08
CA GLU A 49 -17.06 -0.73 -23.20
C GLU A 49 -16.94 0.10 -21.92
N ASP A 50 -16.97 -0.54 -20.74
CA ASP A 50 -16.76 0.16 -19.48
C ASP A 50 -15.32 0.64 -19.30
N LEU A 51 -14.34 -0.09 -19.83
CA LEU A 51 -12.95 0.35 -19.87
C LEU A 51 -12.78 1.63 -20.73
N GLU A 52 -13.54 1.75 -21.83
CA GLU A 52 -13.50 2.94 -22.67
C GLU A 52 -14.01 4.21 -21.95
N LYS A 53 -14.79 4.05 -20.89
CA LYS A 53 -15.30 5.15 -20.05
C LYS A 53 -14.26 5.68 -19.06
N LEU A 54 -13.19 4.91 -18.79
CA LEU A 54 -12.12 5.34 -17.88
C LEU A 54 -11.33 6.50 -18.51
N ARG A 55 -11.12 7.55 -17.72
CA ARG A 55 -10.37 8.74 -18.11
C ARG A 55 -9.23 9.00 -17.13
N THR A 56 -8.16 9.55 -17.63
CA THR A 56 -7.10 10.09 -16.78
C THR A 56 -7.69 11.22 -15.92
N PRO A 57 -7.60 11.14 -14.59
CA PRO A 57 -8.06 12.21 -13.74
C PRO A 57 -7.22 13.47 -13.94
N GLU A 58 -7.83 14.62 -13.81
CA GLU A 58 -7.10 15.89 -13.74
C GLU A 58 -6.31 15.97 -12.44
N VAL A 59 -5.05 16.39 -12.53
CA VAL A 59 -4.18 16.63 -11.38
C VAL A 59 -3.99 18.14 -11.25
N TRP A 60 -4.37 18.67 -10.10
CA TRP A 60 -4.27 20.09 -9.77
C TRP A 60 -3.99 20.27 -8.27
N VAL A 61 -3.57 21.47 -7.90
CA VAL A 61 -3.30 21.85 -6.50
C VAL A 61 -4.27 22.96 -6.10
N ASP A 62 -4.93 22.81 -4.97
CA ASP A 62 -5.68 23.88 -4.33
C ASP A 62 -4.79 24.61 -3.32
N THR A 63 -3.98 25.53 -3.84
CA THR A 63 -3.01 26.28 -3.04
C THR A 63 -3.69 27.06 -1.90
N ALA A 64 -4.86 27.63 -2.16
CA ALA A 64 -5.58 28.40 -1.14
C ALA A 64 -6.09 27.52 0.01
N ASP A 65 -6.57 26.30 -0.27
CA ASP A 65 -6.98 25.37 0.77
C ASP A 65 -5.79 24.81 1.55
N GLU A 66 -4.66 24.56 0.88
CA GLU A 66 -3.43 24.14 1.55
C GLU A 66 -2.86 25.22 2.47
N GLU A 67 -2.78 26.46 2.03
CA GLU A 67 -2.36 27.59 2.85
C GLU A 67 -3.26 27.77 4.06
N ARG A 68 -4.58 27.73 3.86
CA ARG A 68 -5.55 27.81 4.95
C ARG A 68 -5.37 26.68 5.98
N LYS A 69 -5.15 25.45 5.55
CA LYS A 69 -4.91 24.31 6.44
C LYS A 69 -3.59 24.46 7.20
N TYR A 70 -2.56 24.94 6.53
CA TYR A 70 -1.26 25.23 7.15
C TYR A 70 -1.42 26.28 8.28
N GLU A 71 -2.06 27.41 7.99
CA GLU A 71 -2.28 28.47 8.97
C GLU A 71 -3.05 27.99 10.22
N ILE A 72 -4.11 27.17 10.01
CA ILE A 72 -4.89 26.59 11.12
C ILE A 72 -4.01 25.67 11.97
N LEU A 73 -3.24 24.77 11.35
CA LEU A 73 -2.42 23.81 12.07
C LEU A 73 -1.22 24.49 12.75
N ASP A 74 -0.61 25.45 12.09
CA ASP A 74 0.49 26.25 12.66
C ASP A 74 0.02 27.09 13.83
N GLY A 75 -1.18 27.69 13.74
CA GLY A 75 -1.80 28.40 14.84
C GLY A 75 -2.14 27.55 16.06
N ILE A 76 -2.35 26.23 15.88
CA ILE A 76 -2.65 25.29 16.98
C ILE A 76 -1.36 24.67 17.56
N PHE A 77 -0.42 24.33 16.71
CA PHE A 77 0.74 23.51 17.09
C PHE A 77 2.09 24.20 16.91
N GLY A 78 2.18 25.33 16.18
CA GLY A 78 3.43 25.95 15.79
C GLY A 78 4.35 26.31 16.95
N ASP A 79 3.80 26.67 18.10
CA ASP A 79 4.56 26.95 19.34
C ASP A 79 5.09 25.66 20.01
N LEU A 80 4.57 24.48 19.67
CA LEU A 80 4.91 23.19 20.27
C LEU A 80 5.73 22.32 19.35
N LEU A 81 5.38 22.31 18.06
CA LEU A 81 5.95 21.43 17.03
C LEU A 81 6.03 22.18 15.70
N PRO A 82 7.11 22.02 14.93
CA PRO A 82 7.17 22.61 13.59
C PRO A 82 6.14 22.00 12.65
N VAL A 83 5.24 22.82 12.12
CA VAL A 83 4.30 22.42 11.07
C VAL A 83 4.97 22.54 9.71
N LYS A 84 4.84 21.53 8.85
CA LYS A 84 5.42 21.52 7.51
C LYS A 84 4.40 21.06 6.49
N LEU A 85 4.34 21.76 5.37
CA LEU A 85 3.67 21.26 4.18
C LEU A 85 4.50 20.12 3.58
N MET A 86 3.85 18.98 3.35
CA MET A 86 4.47 17.80 2.78
C MET A 86 3.77 17.43 1.48
N GLY A 87 4.53 17.23 0.43
CA GLY A 87 4.04 16.66 -0.80
C GLY A 87 3.90 15.14 -0.74
N ILE A 88 3.78 14.52 -1.90
CA ILE A 88 3.67 13.08 -2.06
C ILE A 88 5.01 12.43 -1.71
N GLY A 89 5.07 11.67 -0.63
CA GLY A 89 6.29 11.00 -0.17
C GLY A 89 6.51 9.61 -0.77
N TYR A 90 5.48 8.96 -1.29
CA TYR A 90 5.54 7.68 -1.99
C TYR A 90 4.31 7.49 -2.89
N LYS A 91 4.37 6.55 -3.85
CA LYS A 91 3.22 6.17 -4.68
C LYS A 91 2.94 4.68 -4.57
N GLY A 92 1.66 4.38 -4.32
CA GLY A 92 1.16 3.00 -4.25
C GLY A 92 0.35 2.61 -5.48
N PHE A 93 0.50 1.36 -5.91
CA PHE A 93 -0.22 0.77 -7.05
C PHE A 93 -0.87 -0.53 -6.61
N SER A 94 -2.19 -0.60 -6.73
CA SER A 94 -3.01 -1.79 -6.43
C SER A 94 -4.16 -1.90 -7.45
N PRO A 95 -3.85 -2.22 -8.71
CA PRO A 95 -4.84 -2.27 -9.78
C PRO A 95 -5.98 -3.26 -9.48
N TRP A 96 -5.62 -4.39 -8.92
CA TRP A 96 -6.56 -5.47 -8.63
C TRP A 96 -7.53 -5.15 -7.49
N ASP A 97 -7.07 -4.40 -6.47
CA ASP A 97 -7.97 -3.88 -5.44
C ASP A 97 -8.97 -2.88 -6.06
N THR A 98 -8.50 -2.06 -7.00
CA THR A 98 -9.37 -1.13 -7.75
C THR A 98 -10.41 -1.88 -8.60
N LEU A 99 -9.98 -2.86 -9.40
CA LEU A 99 -10.88 -3.63 -10.24
C LEU A 99 -11.87 -4.45 -9.42
N SER A 100 -11.43 -5.01 -8.29
CA SER A 100 -12.30 -5.81 -7.41
C SER A 100 -13.46 -5.01 -6.81
N MET A 101 -13.28 -3.70 -6.63
CA MET A 101 -14.38 -2.81 -6.21
C MET A 101 -15.45 -2.66 -7.30
N TRP A 102 -15.08 -2.76 -8.56
CA TRP A 102 -16.01 -2.63 -9.69
C TRP A 102 -16.57 -3.99 -10.11
N ARG A 103 -15.71 -4.91 -10.48
CA ARG A 103 -16.07 -6.24 -11.01
C ARG A 103 -16.45 -7.24 -9.92
N GLY A 104 -15.82 -7.18 -8.76
CA GLY A 104 -15.87 -8.20 -7.72
C GLY A 104 -14.72 -9.19 -7.83
N VAL A 105 -14.42 -9.86 -6.72
CA VAL A 105 -13.26 -10.76 -6.63
C VAL A 105 -13.48 -12.05 -7.42
N GLU A 106 -14.63 -12.71 -7.22
CA GLU A 106 -14.96 -13.99 -7.89
C GLU A 106 -14.98 -13.86 -9.41
N PRO A 107 -15.68 -12.89 -10.02
CA PRO A 107 -15.64 -12.71 -11.47
C PRO A 107 -14.23 -12.49 -12.02
N ILE A 108 -13.36 -11.76 -11.33
CA ILE A 108 -11.98 -11.56 -11.77
C ILE A 108 -11.20 -12.89 -11.82
N TYR A 109 -11.39 -13.77 -10.84
CA TYR A 109 -10.76 -15.10 -10.88
C TYR A 109 -11.24 -15.94 -12.06
N ILE A 110 -12.51 -15.81 -12.43
CA ILE A 110 -13.07 -16.46 -13.61
C ILE A 110 -12.48 -15.84 -14.87
N ASP A 111 -12.45 -14.52 -14.98
CA ASP A 111 -11.93 -13.79 -16.13
C ASP A 111 -10.44 -14.06 -16.40
N LEU A 112 -9.65 -14.40 -15.36
CA LEU A 112 -8.25 -14.82 -15.56
C LEU A 112 -8.10 -16.01 -16.52
N VAL A 113 -9.15 -16.82 -16.67
CA VAL A 113 -9.17 -18.01 -17.52
C VAL A 113 -10.12 -17.83 -18.71
N ASP A 114 -11.31 -17.30 -18.46
CA ASP A 114 -12.39 -17.26 -19.46
C ASP A 114 -12.35 -16.00 -20.34
N ASP A 115 -11.88 -14.86 -19.79
CA ASP A 115 -11.75 -13.59 -20.53
C ASP A 115 -10.44 -12.85 -20.15
N PRO A 116 -9.26 -13.44 -20.38
CA PRO A 116 -7.99 -12.82 -20.03
C PRO A 116 -7.76 -11.50 -20.76
N GLU A 117 -8.33 -11.33 -21.96
CA GLU A 117 -8.14 -10.10 -22.76
C GLU A 117 -8.81 -8.88 -22.10
N LEU A 118 -9.93 -9.04 -21.41
CA LEU A 118 -10.55 -7.98 -20.61
C LEU A 118 -9.61 -7.50 -19.52
N LEU A 119 -8.94 -8.44 -18.83
CA LEU A 119 -8.00 -8.11 -17.75
C LEU A 119 -6.70 -7.48 -18.28
N HIS A 120 -6.21 -7.97 -19.41
CA HIS A 120 -5.08 -7.35 -20.11
C HIS A 120 -5.42 -5.93 -20.58
N ALA A 121 -6.59 -5.71 -21.11
CA ALA A 121 -7.07 -4.39 -21.53
C ALA A 121 -7.20 -3.44 -20.33
N PHE A 122 -7.73 -3.92 -19.21
CA PHE A 122 -7.76 -3.17 -17.96
C PHE A 122 -6.35 -2.75 -17.51
N MET A 123 -5.39 -3.69 -17.49
CA MET A 123 -4.03 -3.40 -17.05
C MET A 123 -3.32 -2.40 -17.99
N ARG A 124 -3.52 -2.50 -19.30
CA ARG A 124 -3.03 -1.49 -20.25
C ARG A 124 -3.60 -0.11 -19.92
N LYS A 125 -4.92 -0.02 -19.78
CA LYS A 125 -5.61 1.25 -19.48
C LYS A 125 -5.17 1.82 -18.14
N TYR A 126 -5.12 0.99 -17.09
CA TYR A 126 -4.65 1.39 -15.77
C TYR A 126 -3.24 1.96 -15.80
N THR A 127 -2.30 1.26 -16.44
CA THR A 127 -0.89 1.69 -16.51
C THR A 127 -0.74 2.99 -17.28
N ASP A 128 -1.48 3.20 -18.35
CA ASP A 128 -1.42 4.44 -19.14
C ASP A 128 -1.98 5.63 -18.34
N ILE A 129 -3.08 5.42 -17.61
CA ILE A 129 -3.61 6.44 -16.68
C ILE A 129 -2.57 6.76 -15.59
N GLN A 130 -1.97 5.74 -14.97
CA GLN A 130 -0.98 5.97 -13.91
C GLN A 130 0.27 6.71 -14.43
N LYS A 131 0.75 6.39 -15.62
CA LYS A 131 1.88 7.11 -16.25
C LYS A 131 1.54 8.60 -16.48
N ALA A 132 0.34 8.89 -16.96
CA ALA A 132 -0.11 10.26 -17.20
C ALA A 132 -0.24 11.06 -15.88
N VAL A 133 -0.85 10.45 -14.86
CA VAL A 133 -0.98 11.06 -13.51
C VAL A 133 0.40 11.36 -12.93
N LEU A 134 1.30 10.37 -12.91
CA LEU A 134 2.65 10.52 -12.39
C LEU A 134 3.46 11.62 -13.11
N ALA A 135 3.30 11.71 -14.42
CA ALA A 135 3.97 12.75 -15.21
C ALA A 135 3.47 14.14 -14.82
N LYS A 136 2.16 14.28 -14.59
CA LYS A 136 1.56 15.57 -14.20
C LYS A 136 1.91 15.94 -12.75
N GLU A 137 1.92 14.98 -11.83
CA GLU A 137 2.36 15.19 -10.44
C GLU A 137 3.82 15.66 -10.38
N GLU A 138 4.71 15.07 -11.20
CA GLU A 138 6.11 15.47 -11.29
C GLU A 138 6.29 16.85 -11.95
N GLU A 139 5.52 17.15 -13.01
CA GLU A 139 5.47 18.47 -13.66
C GLU A 139 5.09 19.57 -12.67
N LEU A 140 4.07 19.31 -11.85
CA LEU A 140 3.56 20.24 -10.85
C LEU A 140 4.43 20.31 -9.57
N GLY A 141 5.49 19.51 -9.46
CA GLY A 141 6.39 19.51 -8.30
C GLY A 141 5.74 19.00 -7.01
N LEU A 142 4.80 18.05 -7.09
CA LEU A 142 4.02 17.57 -5.93
C LEU A 142 4.75 16.54 -5.07
N PHE A 143 5.97 16.14 -5.40
CA PHE A 143 6.74 15.15 -4.65
C PHE A 143 7.56 15.77 -3.53
N SER A 144 7.64 15.10 -2.38
CA SER A 144 8.41 15.58 -1.22
C SER A 144 9.73 14.85 -0.98
N GLY A 145 9.95 13.71 -1.61
CA GLY A 145 11.18 12.92 -1.48
C GLY A 145 11.43 12.28 -0.12
N HIS A 146 10.51 12.41 0.82
CA HIS A 146 10.69 11.84 2.16
C HIS A 146 9.39 11.25 2.71
N THR A 147 9.50 10.06 3.28
CA THR A 147 8.41 9.44 4.04
C THR A 147 8.97 8.49 5.11
N PRO A 148 8.50 8.58 6.37
CA PRO A 148 8.89 7.64 7.41
C PRO A 148 8.18 6.28 7.31
N TYR A 149 7.12 6.18 6.50
CA TYR A 149 6.32 4.97 6.37
C TYR A 149 5.73 4.83 4.97
N LEU A 150 5.45 3.58 4.59
CA LEU A 150 4.85 3.18 3.31
C LEU A 150 3.58 2.39 3.60
N HIS A 151 2.44 3.03 3.72
CA HIS A 151 1.16 2.38 4.01
C HIS A 151 1.21 1.36 5.17
N CYS A 152 1.98 0.29 5.06
CA CYS A 152 2.03 -0.80 6.04
C CYS A 152 3.45 -1.32 6.30
N THR A 153 4.47 -0.49 6.11
CA THR A 153 5.88 -0.81 6.43
C THR A 153 6.68 0.47 6.65
N ALA A 154 7.90 0.33 7.21
CA ALA A 154 8.82 1.45 7.35
C ALA A 154 9.32 1.93 5.98
N GLY A 155 9.49 3.24 5.84
CA GLY A 155 10.03 3.90 4.66
C GLY A 155 11.38 4.59 4.91
N LEU A 156 11.92 4.47 6.14
CA LEU A 156 13.20 5.09 6.50
C LEU A 156 14.36 4.31 5.88
N VAL A 157 15.14 4.98 5.07
CA VAL A 157 16.37 4.50 4.44
C VAL A 157 17.34 5.67 4.23
N ASP A 158 18.62 5.36 4.11
CA ASP A 158 19.65 6.39 3.84
C ASP A 158 19.78 6.67 2.32
N ASP A 159 19.29 5.78 1.48
CA ASP A 159 19.37 5.92 0.01
C ASP A 159 18.41 6.97 -0.55
N LEU A 160 17.34 7.31 0.16
CA LEU A 160 16.35 8.29 -0.28
C LEU A 160 16.26 9.47 0.68
N PRO A 161 16.06 10.69 0.14
CA PRO A 161 15.73 10.99 -1.27
C PRO A 161 16.90 10.89 -2.26
N GLY A 162 18.12 10.59 -1.83
CA GLY A 162 19.30 10.61 -2.69
C GLY A 162 19.59 12.01 -3.23
N ASP A 163 20.28 12.09 -4.38
CA ASP A 163 20.57 13.37 -5.04
C ASP A 163 19.29 13.98 -5.63
N VAL A 164 19.04 15.23 -5.30
CA VAL A 164 17.92 16.02 -5.83
C VAL A 164 18.51 17.10 -6.76
N GLU A 165 18.33 16.90 -8.06
CA GLU A 165 18.84 17.82 -9.08
C GLU A 165 18.03 19.12 -9.08
N ASP A 166 18.70 20.26 -9.02
CA ASP A 166 18.10 21.62 -9.04
C ASP A 166 16.98 21.83 -7.99
N GLY A 167 17.01 21.08 -6.90
CA GLY A 167 15.97 21.13 -5.87
C GLY A 167 14.63 20.49 -6.27
N LYS A 168 14.56 19.85 -7.44
CA LYS A 168 13.35 19.21 -7.96
C LYS A 168 13.31 17.73 -7.59
N VAL A 169 12.38 17.38 -6.71
CA VAL A 169 12.10 15.98 -6.37
C VAL A 169 11.38 15.29 -7.51
N THR A 170 11.89 14.15 -7.93
CA THR A 170 11.32 13.31 -8.99
C THR A 170 10.97 11.92 -8.44
N ARG A 171 10.36 11.07 -9.25
CA ARG A 171 10.09 9.67 -8.87
C ARG A 171 11.34 8.90 -8.42
N LYS A 172 12.51 9.24 -8.92
CA LYS A 172 13.80 8.64 -8.49
C LYS A 172 14.15 8.91 -7.03
N ASN A 173 13.54 9.93 -6.44
CA ASN A 173 13.73 10.31 -5.05
C ASN A 173 12.65 9.73 -4.11
N LEU A 174 11.76 8.89 -4.63
CA LEU A 174 10.60 8.36 -3.91
C LEU A 174 10.63 6.83 -3.83
N TRP A 175 9.87 6.35 -2.84
CA TRP A 175 9.43 4.97 -2.83
C TRP A 175 8.25 4.75 -3.78
N GLY A 176 8.33 3.68 -4.58
CA GLY A 176 7.17 3.02 -5.17
C GLY A 176 6.70 1.88 -4.27
N ARG A 177 5.41 1.60 -4.28
CA ARG A 177 4.82 0.45 -3.58
C ARG A 177 3.87 -0.30 -4.50
N GLY A 178 4.00 -1.62 -4.56
CA GLY A 178 3.12 -2.51 -5.31
C GLY A 178 2.43 -3.54 -4.44
N THR A 179 1.22 -3.96 -4.83
CA THR A 179 0.52 -5.06 -4.19
C THR A 179 -0.57 -5.63 -5.10
N ALA A 180 -0.75 -6.95 -5.06
CA ALA A 180 -1.83 -7.68 -5.68
C ALA A 180 -2.44 -8.65 -4.66
N GLN A 181 -3.09 -8.11 -3.62
CA GLN A 181 -3.56 -8.90 -2.47
C GLN A 181 -4.49 -10.03 -2.88
N MET A 182 -5.41 -9.76 -3.80
CA MET A 182 -6.32 -10.78 -4.31
C MET A 182 -5.61 -11.89 -5.10
N PHE A 183 -4.37 -11.69 -5.53
CA PHE A 183 -3.58 -12.73 -6.19
C PHE A 183 -2.91 -13.71 -5.22
N ALA A 184 -3.31 -13.70 -3.95
CA ALA A 184 -2.81 -14.67 -2.95
C ALA A 184 -2.91 -16.13 -3.44
N SER A 185 -4.00 -16.48 -4.13
CA SER A 185 -4.27 -17.82 -4.67
C SER A 185 -3.93 -17.98 -6.16
N VAL A 186 -3.47 -16.93 -6.82
CA VAL A 186 -3.09 -16.95 -8.24
C VAL A 186 -1.67 -17.48 -8.38
N SER A 187 -1.41 -18.26 -9.43
CA SER A 187 -0.07 -18.82 -9.68
C SER A 187 0.99 -17.73 -9.89
N PRO A 188 2.27 -18.01 -9.62
CA PRO A 188 3.35 -17.06 -9.93
C PRO A 188 3.36 -16.64 -11.41
N ALA A 189 3.11 -17.55 -12.33
CA ALA A 189 3.12 -17.26 -13.77
C ALA A 189 2.00 -16.27 -14.15
N MET A 190 0.77 -16.50 -13.67
CA MET A 190 -0.34 -15.56 -13.90
C MET A 190 -0.13 -14.22 -13.19
N HIS A 191 0.44 -14.22 -11.98
CA HIS A 191 0.77 -12.97 -11.29
C HIS A 191 1.81 -12.15 -12.08
N ASP A 192 2.81 -12.81 -12.63
CA ASP A 192 3.81 -12.18 -13.49
C ASP A 192 3.16 -11.60 -14.76
N GLU A 193 2.33 -12.37 -15.42
CA GLU A 193 1.65 -12.00 -16.66
C GLU A 193 0.68 -10.83 -16.48
N PHE A 194 -0.21 -10.93 -15.49
CA PHE A 194 -1.32 -9.98 -15.32
C PHE A 194 -0.97 -8.75 -14.48
N GLU A 195 0.16 -8.75 -13.73
CA GLU A 195 0.52 -7.59 -12.89
C GLU A 195 1.97 -7.14 -13.09
N ILE A 196 2.96 -8.02 -12.82
CA ILE A 196 4.37 -7.62 -12.83
C ILE A 196 4.78 -7.08 -14.21
N ALA A 197 4.40 -7.76 -15.29
CA ALA A 197 4.73 -7.35 -16.66
C ALA A 197 4.25 -5.93 -16.99
N TYR A 198 3.11 -5.53 -16.47
CA TYR A 198 2.52 -4.20 -16.70
C TYR A 198 3.10 -3.11 -15.82
N LEU A 199 3.32 -3.41 -14.54
CA LEU A 199 3.73 -2.40 -13.56
C LEU A 199 5.25 -2.26 -13.40
N LYS A 200 6.03 -3.26 -13.79
CA LYS A 200 7.49 -3.21 -13.76
C LYS A 200 8.05 -1.92 -14.40
N PRO A 201 7.62 -1.47 -15.60
CA PRO A 201 8.13 -0.24 -16.20
C PRO A 201 7.79 1.03 -15.40
N ILE A 202 6.76 0.98 -14.57
CA ILE A 202 6.39 2.08 -13.66
C ILE A 202 7.26 2.00 -12.40
N TYR A 203 7.36 0.82 -11.78
CA TYR A 203 8.14 0.59 -10.57
C TYR A 203 9.62 0.97 -10.75
N GLU A 204 10.23 0.60 -11.86
CA GLU A 204 11.65 0.85 -12.14
C GLU A 204 11.99 2.34 -12.36
N ARG A 205 10.99 3.23 -12.36
CA ARG A 205 11.19 4.68 -12.36
C ARG A 205 11.28 5.30 -10.97
N PHE A 206 10.96 4.55 -9.94
CA PHE A 206 11.13 4.98 -8.54
C PHE A 206 12.54 4.70 -8.06
N GLY A 207 12.98 5.40 -7.02
CA GLY A 207 14.29 5.15 -6.41
C GLY A 207 14.35 3.76 -5.80
N LEU A 208 13.38 3.44 -4.97
CA LEU A 208 13.23 2.12 -4.34
C LEU A 208 11.78 1.65 -4.42
N VAL A 209 11.58 0.34 -4.32
CA VAL A 209 10.25 -0.28 -4.30
C VAL A 209 10.09 -1.19 -3.09
N ASN A 210 8.93 -1.06 -2.42
CA ASN A 210 8.40 -2.06 -1.52
C ASN A 210 7.30 -2.85 -2.24
N TYR A 211 7.40 -4.19 -2.24
CA TYR A 211 6.39 -5.03 -2.88
C TYR A 211 5.61 -5.86 -1.87
N GLY A 212 4.29 -5.88 -2.04
CA GLY A 212 3.35 -6.68 -1.27
C GLY A 212 2.68 -5.96 -0.09
N CYS A 213 1.69 -6.62 0.47
CA CYS A 213 0.91 -6.18 1.63
C CYS A 213 0.53 -7.36 2.53
N CYS A 214 -0.67 -7.95 2.33
CA CYS A 214 -1.18 -9.04 3.16
C CYS A 214 -1.10 -10.41 2.47
N GLU A 215 -0.87 -10.44 1.17
CA GLU A 215 -0.73 -11.67 0.39
C GLU A 215 0.53 -12.47 0.78
N PRO A 216 0.47 -13.81 0.76
CA PRO A 216 1.63 -14.66 0.99
C PRO A 216 2.52 -14.72 -0.24
N LEU A 217 3.67 -14.03 -0.19
CA LEU A 217 4.58 -13.90 -1.34
C LEU A 217 5.77 -14.86 -1.33
N HIS A 218 5.90 -15.75 -0.32
CA HIS A 218 7.05 -16.65 -0.16
C HIS A 218 7.34 -17.57 -1.37
N HIS A 219 6.38 -17.79 -2.22
CA HIS A 219 6.49 -18.59 -3.45
C HIS A 219 6.50 -17.75 -4.74
N LYS A 220 6.62 -16.42 -4.60
CA LYS A 220 6.57 -15.44 -5.70
C LYS A 220 7.78 -14.52 -5.75
N ILE A 221 8.79 -14.77 -4.93
CA ILE A 221 9.99 -13.91 -4.85
C ILE A 221 10.68 -13.83 -6.22
N ASP A 222 10.73 -14.93 -6.99
CA ASP A 222 11.40 -14.96 -8.29
C ASP A 222 10.76 -14.03 -9.33
N ILE A 223 9.43 -13.89 -9.33
CA ILE A 223 8.78 -12.94 -10.23
C ILE A 223 8.97 -11.51 -9.77
N ILE A 224 8.99 -11.26 -8.46
CA ILE A 224 9.25 -9.94 -7.88
C ILE A 224 10.69 -9.51 -8.18
N ARG A 225 11.64 -10.42 -8.20
CA ARG A 225 13.05 -10.20 -8.56
C ARG A 225 13.23 -9.60 -9.95
N LYS A 226 12.26 -9.72 -10.84
CA LYS A 226 12.28 -9.08 -12.16
C LYS A 226 12.24 -7.54 -12.09
N ILE A 227 11.76 -6.96 -10.98
CA ILE A 227 11.75 -5.53 -10.72
C ILE A 227 13.08 -5.16 -10.05
N LYS A 228 13.94 -4.42 -10.76
CA LYS A 228 15.36 -4.22 -10.38
C LYS A 228 15.58 -3.44 -9.09
N ASN A 229 14.68 -2.53 -8.74
CA ASN A 229 14.82 -1.59 -7.62
C ASN A 229 13.96 -1.97 -6.41
N VAL A 230 13.51 -3.22 -6.32
CA VAL A 230 12.88 -3.70 -5.08
C VAL A 230 13.92 -3.74 -3.97
N ARG A 231 13.63 -3.03 -2.87
CA ARG A 231 14.42 -3.05 -1.64
C ARG A 231 13.80 -3.93 -0.57
N ALA A 232 12.47 -3.89 -0.46
CA ALA A 232 11.78 -4.61 0.60
C ALA A 232 10.58 -5.39 0.07
N ILE A 233 10.35 -6.57 0.64
CA ILE A 233 9.21 -7.43 0.30
C ILE A 233 8.41 -7.70 1.57
N SER A 234 7.10 -7.51 1.48
CA SER A 234 6.18 -7.79 2.58
C SER A 234 6.02 -9.28 2.83
N VAL A 235 6.22 -9.71 4.07
CA VAL A 235 6.02 -11.10 4.50
C VAL A 235 4.93 -11.14 5.56
N SER A 236 3.73 -11.48 5.10
CA SER A 236 2.49 -11.51 5.90
C SER A 236 2.50 -12.66 6.92
N PRO A 237 1.57 -12.66 7.90
CA PRO A 237 1.42 -13.79 8.84
C PRO A 237 1.15 -15.13 8.16
N TRP A 238 0.55 -15.09 6.96
CA TRP A 238 0.19 -16.26 6.15
C TRP A 238 1.33 -16.84 5.32
N ALA A 239 2.44 -16.11 5.22
CA ALA A 239 3.61 -16.55 4.47
C ALA A 239 4.44 -17.55 5.30
N LYS A 240 5.05 -18.51 4.59
CA LYS A 240 6.05 -19.42 5.18
C LYS A 240 7.37 -18.65 5.32
N VAL A 241 7.67 -18.19 6.53
CA VAL A 241 8.81 -17.29 6.80
C VAL A 241 10.15 -17.91 6.39
N ASP A 242 10.35 -19.23 6.64
CA ASP A 242 11.59 -19.92 6.28
C ASP A 242 11.81 -19.89 4.77
N ALA A 243 10.77 -20.23 3.98
CA ALA A 243 10.84 -20.21 2.53
C ALA A 243 11.01 -18.78 1.98
N ALA A 244 10.41 -17.79 2.63
CA ALA A 244 10.59 -16.39 2.25
C ALA A 244 12.03 -15.94 2.48
N ALA A 245 12.61 -16.21 3.65
CA ALA A 245 14.00 -15.87 3.97
C ALA A 245 14.98 -16.55 3.02
N GLU A 246 14.79 -17.84 2.74
CA GLU A 246 15.62 -18.60 1.79
C GLU A 246 15.59 -17.99 0.38
N ALA A 247 14.39 -17.64 -0.13
CA ALA A 247 14.23 -17.06 -1.46
C ALA A 247 14.73 -15.62 -1.56
N MET A 248 14.66 -14.85 -0.47
CA MET A 248 15.10 -13.45 -0.41
C MET A 248 16.62 -13.32 -0.24
N GLY A 249 17.23 -14.19 0.55
CA GLY A 249 18.64 -14.07 0.92
C GLY A 249 18.97 -12.69 1.48
N SER A 250 20.17 -12.19 1.17
CA SER A 250 20.61 -10.83 1.51
C SER A 250 20.14 -9.74 0.54
N ASP A 251 19.44 -10.11 -0.54
CA ASP A 251 19.08 -9.16 -1.61
C ASP A 251 17.96 -8.21 -1.22
N TYR A 252 17.09 -8.62 -0.29
CA TYR A 252 15.87 -7.87 0.08
C TYR A 252 15.69 -7.77 1.59
N VAL A 253 15.15 -6.65 2.03
CA VAL A 253 14.66 -6.50 3.41
C VAL A 253 13.32 -7.21 3.56
N MET A 254 13.23 -8.14 4.49
CA MET A 254 11.98 -8.76 4.89
C MET A 254 11.14 -7.77 5.72
N ALA A 255 10.09 -7.19 5.13
CA ALA A 255 9.10 -6.42 5.89
C ALA A 255 8.11 -7.39 6.55
N ARG A 256 8.53 -7.95 7.70
CA ARG A 256 7.78 -8.99 8.42
C ARG A 256 6.61 -8.40 9.17
N LYS A 257 5.43 -8.96 8.96
CA LYS A 257 4.17 -8.63 9.64
C LYS A 257 3.77 -9.79 10.52
N PRO A 258 4.08 -9.74 11.83
CA PRO A 258 3.65 -10.78 12.78
C PRO A 258 2.13 -10.81 12.92
N ASN A 259 1.61 -11.93 13.40
CA ASN A 259 0.19 -12.12 13.59
C ASN A 259 -0.38 -11.15 14.65
N PRO A 260 -1.25 -10.20 14.28
CA PRO A 260 -1.79 -9.20 15.19
C PRO A 260 -2.78 -9.79 16.20
N SER A 261 -3.29 -10.99 15.98
CA SER A 261 -4.28 -11.61 16.87
C SER A 261 -3.74 -11.85 18.27
N TYR A 262 -2.43 -12.09 18.43
CA TYR A 262 -1.80 -12.26 19.75
C TYR A 262 -1.96 -11.03 20.66
N VAL A 263 -1.99 -9.84 20.08
CA VAL A 263 -2.27 -8.58 20.81
C VAL A 263 -3.76 -8.41 21.07
N ALA A 264 -4.61 -8.92 20.16
CA ALA A 264 -6.06 -8.73 20.18
C ALA A 264 -6.81 -9.79 21.01
N PHE A 265 -6.19 -10.89 21.45
CA PHE A 265 -6.82 -11.90 22.29
C PHE A 265 -7.31 -11.31 23.64
N GLN A 266 -8.23 -12.01 24.32
CA GLN A 266 -8.71 -11.59 25.66
C GLN A 266 -7.52 -11.40 26.61
N ASP A 267 -6.64 -12.38 26.67
CA ASP A 267 -5.33 -12.29 27.29
C ASP A 267 -4.27 -12.22 26.19
N MET A 268 -3.41 -11.21 26.24
CA MET A 268 -2.34 -11.04 25.27
C MET A 268 -1.39 -12.24 25.29
N ASP A 269 -1.15 -12.86 24.16
CA ASP A 269 -0.26 -14.02 24.05
C ASP A 269 1.20 -13.60 23.79
N GLY A 270 1.89 -13.26 24.88
CA GLY A 270 3.30 -12.87 24.82
C GLY A 270 4.24 -14.01 24.37
N GLU A 271 3.94 -15.25 24.73
CA GLU A 271 4.75 -16.41 24.33
C GLU A 271 4.57 -16.72 22.83
N GLY A 272 3.36 -16.60 22.31
CA GLY A 272 3.10 -16.73 20.89
C GLY A 272 3.87 -15.68 20.07
N ILE A 273 3.90 -14.43 20.57
CA ILE A 273 4.70 -13.34 19.97
C ILE A 273 6.19 -13.72 19.96
N ARG A 274 6.75 -14.11 21.13
CA ARG A 274 8.17 -14.48 21.23
C ARG A 274 8.54 -15.59 20.26
N LYS A 275 7.74 -16.64 20.22
CA LYS A 275 7.96 -17.80 19.36
C LYS A 275 7.98 -17.39 17.87
N GLU A 276 7.05 -16.53 17.46
CA GLU A 276 6.96 -16.06 16.09
C GLU A 276 8.15 -15.16 15.71
N ILE A 277 8.56 -14.25 16.60
CA ILE A 277 9.71 -13.36 16.39
C ILE A 277 10.99 -14.19 16.31
N ARG A 278 11.26 -15.09 17.26
CA ARG A 278 12.44 -15.98 17.24
C ARG A 278 12.53 -16.80 15.97
N ARG A 279 11.43 -17.45 15.57
CA ARG A 279 11.39 -18.20 14.31
C ARG A 279 11.77 -17.33 13.11
N THR A 280 11.29 -16.09 13.09
CA THR A 280 11.61 -15.16 12.00
C THR A 280 13.10 -14.79 12.03
N LEU A 281 13.63 -14.43 13.19
CA LEU A 281 15.04 -14.10 13.37
C LEU A 281 15.94 -15.27 12.97
N ASP A 282 15.63 -16.49 13.44
CA ASP A 282 16.38 -17.71 13.07
C ASP A 282 16.39 -17.98 11.57
N ALA A 283 15.25 -17.80 10.89
CA ALA A 283 15.16 -17.94 9.43
C ALA A 283 16.00 -16.90 8.70
N CYS A 284 15.93 -15.65 9.16
CA CYS A 284 16.68 -14.53 8.60
C CYS A 284 18.20 -14.71 8.80
N ARG A 285 18.63 -15.12 9.99
CA ARG A 285 20.05 -15.38 10.29
C ARG A 285 20.63 -16.47 9.39
N ARG A 286 19.90 -17.58 9.20
CA ARG A 286 20.37 -18.68 8.32
C ARG A 286 20.58 -18.26 6.87
N ASN A 287 19.92 -17.20 6.43
CA ASN A 287 19.89 -16.78 5.03
C ASN A 287 20.45 -15.35 4.83
N ASP A 288 21.05 -14.75 5.85
CA ASP A 288 21.58 -13.38 5.82
C ASP A 288 20.52 -12.33 5.41
N THR A 289 19.24 -12.59 5.71
CA THR A 289 18.12 -11.73 5.30
C THR A 289 17.91 -10.60 6.30
N PRO A 290 18.08 -9.32 5.91
CA PRO A 290 17.70 -8.20 6.75
C PRO A 290 16.20 -8.21 7.05
N VAL A 291 15.79 -7.86 8.28
CA VAL A 291 14.38 -7.88 8.66
C VAL A 291 13.96 -6.63 9.41
N VAL A 292 12.75 -6.15 9.12
CA VAL A 292 12.03 -5.15 9.89
C VAL A 292 10.67 -5.71 10.32
N PHE A 293 10.34 -5.55 11.59
CA PHE A 293 9.04 -5.98 12.13
C PHE A 293 8.04 -4.84 12.14
N VAL A 294 6.85 -5.10 11.63
CA VAL A 294 5.76 -4.12 11.54
C VAL A 294 4.47 -4.74 12.09
N LEU A 295 4.04 -4.30 13.25
CA LEU A 295 2.74 -4.69 13.79
C LEU A 295 1.64 -3.88 13.08
N LYS A 296 0.77 -4.57 12.34
CA LYS A 296 -0.33 -3.95 11.59
C LYS A 296 -1.63 -4.75 11.71
N ASP A 297 -2.72 -4.18 11.23
CA ASP A 297 -4.06 -4.79 11.19
C ASP A 297 -4.57 -5.21 12.59
N ILE A 298 -4.25 -4.41 13.59
CA ILE A 298 -4.69 -4.64 14.97
C ILE A 298 -6.17 -4.23 15.07
N THR A 299 -7.06 -5.19 15.29
CA THR A 299 -8.49 -4.92 15.41
C THR A 299 -8.87 -4.32 16.76
N THR A 300 -8.14 -4.69 17.81
CA THR A 300 -8.38 -4.20 19.19
C THR A 300 -7.18 -4.44 20.09
N VAL A 301 -6.99 -3.55 21.04
CA VAL A 301 -6.08 -3.73 22.20
C VAL A 301 -6.86 -3.96 23.50
N LYS A 302 -8.16 -4.29 23.42
CA LYS A 302 -9.03 -4.54 24.59
C LYS A 302 -9.04 -3.38 25.62
N ASN A 303 -9.04 -2.14 25.14
CA ASN A 303 -8.92 -0.93 25.96
C ASN A 303 -7.64 -0.88 26.83
N GLN A 304 -6.58 -1.57 26.40
CA GLN A 304 -5.28 -1.62 27.07
C GLN A 304 -4.16 -1.15 26.13
N PRO A 305 -4.00 0.18 25.87
CA PRO A 305 -3.01 0.71 24.92
C PRO A 305 -1.58 0.22 25.19
N ARG A 306 -1.22 -0.01 26.46
CA ARG A 306 0.09 -0.55 26.87
C ARG A 306 0.42 -1.92 26.25
N ARG A 307 -0.54 -2.63 25.65
CA ARG A 307 -0.25 -3.87 24.90
C ARG A 307 0.67 -3.61 23.72
N LEU A 308 0.64 -2.41 23.14
CA LEU A 308 1.56 -2.01 22.09
C LEU A 308 2.98 -1.87 22.61
N ASP A 309 3.14 -1.26 23.80
CA ASP A 309 4.44 -1.15 24.47
C ASP A 309 4.98 -2.52 24.87
N MET A 310 4.11 -3.41 25.35
CA MET A 310 4.47 -4.79 25.69
C MET A 310 4.93 -5.56 24.44
N TRP A 311 4.21 -5.43 23.31
CA TRP A 311 4.60 -6.04 22.04
C TRP A 311 5.97 -5.52 21.60
N HIS A 312 6.16 -4.20 21.61
CA HIS A 312 7.45 -3.58 21.28
C HIS A 312 8.57 -4.06 22.20
N GLY A 313 8.33 -4.13 23.51
CA GLY A 313 9.30 -4.64 24.48
C GLY A 313 9.72 -6.09 24.19
N ILE A 314 8.76 -6.98 23.90
CA ILE A 314 9.04 -8.37 23.53
C ILE A 314 9.89 -8.44 22.26
N VAL A 315 9.51 -7.70 21.21
CA VAL A 315 10.28 -7.70 19.94
C VAL A 315 11.69 -7.19 20.16
N LYS A 316 11.85 -6.09 20.94
CA LYS A 316 13.16 -5.53 21.25
C LYS A 316 14.03 -6.52 22.04
N GLU A 317 13.49 -7.16 23.08
CA GLU A 317 14.20 -8.18 23.85
C GLU A 317 14.70 -9.33 22.97
N GLU A 318 13.87 -9.80 22.05
CA GLU A 318 14.25 -10.88 21.13
C GLU A 318 15.34 -10.45 20.13
N ILE A 319 15.30 -9.20 19.64
CA ILE A 319 16.32 -8.66 18.74
C ILE A 319 17.64 -8.44 19.50
N ASP A 320 17.60 -7.83 20.70
CA ASP A 320 18.79 -7.53 21.48
C ASP A 320 19.48 -8.82 22.01
N GLY A 321 18.73 -9.90 22.20
CA GLY A 321 19.23 -11.22 22.65
C GLY A 321 19.72 -12.12 21.51
N PHE A 322 19.60 -11.68 20.27
CA PHE A 322 19.85 -12.48 19.07
C PHE A 322 21.20 -12.12 18.43
#